data_05f21560308a5f9ae7c9e4b0e8c065b6
#
_entry.id   05f21560308a5f9ae7c9e4b0e8c065b6
#
_cell.length_a   1.000
_cell.length_b   1.000
_cell.length_c   1.000
_cell.angle_alpha   90.00
_cell.angle_beta   90.00
_cell.angle_gamma   90.00
#
_symmetry.space_group_name_H-M   'P 1'
#
loop_
_entity.id
_entity.type
_entity.pdbx_description
1 polymer ?
#
loop_
_entity_poly.entity_id
_entity_poly.type
_entity_poly.pdbx_seq_one_letter_code
_entity_poly.pdbx_strand_id
1 'polypeptide(L)'
;MRRVRSELLVASQVLFRAGVFAAALVAGRPVAAQNTASWLEAYPPFRIAPDLYYVGSRGLASYLITTPAGHILINSNLEASVPMIRASVESIGFRFADIRILLISHAHYDHDAGSARIKELTGARYMVMAGDVAVVESGGRTDFQYG
;
A
#
# COMPACT_ATOMS: atom_id res chain seq x y z
N MET A 1 -77.12 30.84 47.89
CA MET A 1 -77.78 30.38 46.62
C MET A 1 -76.74 30.26 45.53
N ARG A 2 -76.50 29.02 45.03
CA ARG A 2 -76.29 28.66 43.61
C ARG A 2 -75.02 29.25 42.92
N ARG A 3 -74.19 28.59 42.21
CA ARG A 3 -74.29 27.30 41.47
C ARG A 3 -72.87 26.80 41.23
N VAL A 4 -72.69 25.50 41.43
CA VAL A 4 -71.54 24.72 40.95
C VAL A 4 -71.54 24.78 39.43
N ARG A 5 -70.46 25.15 38.85
CA ARG A 5 -70.16 24.80 37.45
C ARG A 5 -68.81 23.99 37.40
N SER A 6 -69.07 22.82 37.03
CA SER A 6 -68.02 21.82 36.69
C SER A 6 -67.21 22.34 35.53
N GLU A 7 -65.94 22.57 35.79
CA GLU A 7 -64.97 22.72 34.70
C GLU A 7 -64.39 21.37 34.35
N LEU A 8 -64.74 20.99 33.17
CA LEU A 8 -64.18 19.79 32.55
C LEU A 8 -62.69 19.99 32.34
N LEU A 9 -61.90 19.20 33.08
CA LEU A 9 -60.50 19.02 32.82
C LEU A 9 -60.34 18.28 31.49
N VAL A 10 -60.03 19.00 30.45
CA VAL A 10 -59.55 18.43 29.21
C VAL A 10 -58.11 17.99 29.46
N ALA A 11 -57.95 16.72 29.79
CA ALA A 11 -56.62 16.09 29.82
C ALA A 11 -56.08 16.05 28.40
N SER A 12 -55.22 16.99 28.07
CA SER A 12 -54.41 16.95 26.84
C SER A 12 -53.43 15.82 26.97
N GLN A 13 -53.78 14.68 26.36
CA GLN A 13 -52.81 13.58 26.18
C GLN A 13 -51.78 14.02 25.14
N VAL A 14 -50.65 14.54 25.63
CA VAL A 14 -49.47 14.68 24.82
C VAL A 14 -48.92 13.28 24.55
N LEU A 15 -49.27 12.75 23.41
CA LEU A 15 -48.69 11.55 22.86
C LEU A 15 -47.23 11.85 22.56
N PHE A 16 -46.34 11.48 23.48
CA PHE A 16 -44.89 11.41 23.26
C PHE A 16 -44.66 10.31 22.24
N ARG A 17 -44.62 10.65 20.97
CA ARG A 17 -44.10 9.76 19.95
C ARG A 17 -42.59 9.62 20.18
N ALA A 18 -42.22 8.63 20.92
CA ALA A 18 -40.85 8.17 20.97
C ALA A 18 -40.45 7.72 19.56
N GLY A 19 -39.85 8.61 18.81
CA GLY A 19 -39.19 8.25 17.56
C GLY A 19 -38.01 7.33 17.88
N VAL A 20 -38.20 6.04 17.62
CA VAL A 20 -37.10 5.10 17.62
C VAL A 20 -36.21 5.49 16.45
N PHE A 21 -35.15 6.25 16.72
CA PHE A 21 -34.04 6.39 15.80
C PHE A 21 -33.35 5.03 15.73
N ALA A 22 -33.72 4.23 14.75
CA ALA A 22 -32.92 3.10 14.34
C ALA A 22 -31.60 3.68 13.77
N ALA A 23 -30.59 3.83 14.62
CA ALA A 23 -29.25 4.01 14.17
C ALA A 23 -28.87 2.76 13.37
N ALA A 24 -28.97 2.83 12.05
CA ALA A 24 -28.39 1.85 11.17
C ALA A 24 -26.89 1.92 11.43
N LEU A 25 -26.38 1.02 12.26
CA LEU A 25 -24.98 0.68 12.32
C LEU A 25 -24.64 0.19 10.91
N VAL A 26 -24.11 1.09 10.10
CA VAL A 26 -23.38 0.69 8.90
C VAL A 26 -22.16 -0.07 9.44
N ALA A 27 -22.34 -1.38 9.60
CA ALA A 27 -21.22 -2.26 9.84
C ALA A 27 -20.31 -2.09 8.63
N GLY A 28 -19.30 -1.25 8.78
CA GLY A 28 -18.23 -1.13 7.78
C GLY A 28 -17.77 -2.55 7.52
N ARG A 29 -17.90 -3.01 6.28
CA ARG A 29 -17.30 -4.27 5.89
C ARG A 29 -15.84 -4.17 6.31
N PRO A 30 -15.30 -5.14 7.07
CA PRO A 30 -13.88 -5.13 7.33
C PRO A 30 -13.19 -5.06 5.97
N VAL A 31 -12.40 -4.02 5.75
CA VAL A 31 -11.47 -3.98 4.62
C VAL A 31 -10.69 -5.28 4.78
N ALA A 32 -10.85 -6.19 3.82
CA ALA A 32 -10.16 -7.48 3.88
C ALA A 32 -8.68 -7.16 4.09
N ALA A 33 -8.13 -7.61 5.22
CA ALA A 33 -6.72 -7.43 5.51
C ALA A 33 -5.96 -7.92 4.27
N GLN A 34 -5.13 -7.07 3.69
CA GLN A 34 -4.34 -7.47 2.53
C GLN A 34 -3.59 -8.75 2.89
N ASN A 35 -3.74 -9.79 2.06
CA ASN A 35 -3.03 -11.03 2.28
C ASN A 35 -1.53 -10.81 1.99
N THR A 36 -0.80 -10.31 2.97
CA THR A 36 0.62 -10.02 2.87
C THR A 36 1.50 -11.26 2.79
N ALA A 37 0.94 -12.46 3.01
CA ALA A 37 1.68 -13.71 2.87
C ALA A 37 2.29 -13.89 1.47
N SER A 38 1.57 -13.44 0.43
CA SER A 38 2.07 -13.49 -0.96
C SER A 38 3.19 -12.50 -1.26
N TRP A 39 3.42 -11.52 -0.40
CA TRP A 39 4.44 -10.48 -0.62
C TRP A 39 5.87 -11.02 -0.56
N LEU A 40 6.08 -12.10 0.20
CA LEU A 40 7.36 -12.80 0.30
C LEU A 40 7.33 -14.18 -0.36
N GLU A 41 6.23 -14.55 -1.00
CA GLU A 41 6.12 -15.80 -1.72
C GLU A 41 6.89 -15.72 -3.04
N ALA A 42 7.88 -16.58 -3.21
CA ALA A 42 8.69 -16.63 -4.42
C ALA A 42 7.82 -16.87 -5.66
N TYR A 43 8.10 -16.14 -6.72
CA TYR A 43 7.47 -16.33 -8.02
C TYR A 43 8.55 -16.46 -9.10
N PRO A 44 8.45 -17.43 -10.02
CA PRO A 44 9.43 -17.60 -11.07
C PRO A 44 9.58 -16.32 -11.90
N PRO A 45 10.81 -15.82 -12.10
CA PRO A 45 11.01 -14.67 -12.96
C PRO A 45 10.72 -15.06 -14.42
N PHE A 46 10.21 -14.11 -15.19
CA PHE A 46 9.87 -14.34 -16.59
C PHE A 46 10.08 -13.09 -17.45
N ARG A 47 10.30 -13.30 -18.74
CA ARG A 47 10.47 -12.24 -19.71
C ARG A 47 9.12 -11.71 -20.15
N ILE A 48 8.93 -10.39 -20.09
CA ILE A 48 7.71 -9.70 -20.54
C ILE A 48 7.92 -9.14 -21.96
N ALA A 49 9.08 -8.53 -22.21
CA ALA A 49 9.47 -7.91 -23.47
C ALA A 49 10.96 -8.17 -23.72
N PRO A 50 11.54 -7.81 -24.88
CA PRO A 50 12.94 -8.12 -25.21
C PRO A 50 13.97 -7.77 -24.11
N ASP A 51 13.73 -6.71 -23.38
CA ASP A 51 14.61 -6.14 -22.35
C ASP A 51 13.92 -5.93 -20.99
N LEU A 52 12.67 -6.40 -20.82
CA LEU A 52 11.87 -6.24 -19.62
C LEU A 52 11.54 -7.60 -19.00
N TYR A 53 11.83 -7.77 -17.72
CA TYR A 53 11.61 -8.99 -16.98
C TYR A 53 10.85 -8.71 -15.67
N TYR A 54 9.98 -9.65 -15.29
CA TYR A 54 9.42 -9.71 -13.94
C TYR A 54 10.42 -10.42 -13.02
N VAL A 55 10.72 -9.79 -11.86
CA VAL A 55 11.67 -10.33 -10.87
C VAL A 55 11.15 -10.21 -9.44
N GLY A 56 9.88 -9.89 -9.28
CA GLY A 56 9.20 -9.71 -7.98
C GLY A 56 8.73 -11.00 -7.34
N SER A 57 7.88 -10.85 -6.33
CA SER A 57 7.18 -11.95 -5.64
C SER A 57 5.80 -12.21 -6.25
N ARG A 58 5.06 -13.18 -5.71
CA ARG A 58 3.67 -13.42 -6.12
C ARG A 58 2.77 -12.20 -5.86
N GLY A 59 3.01 -11.46 -4.79
CA GLY A 59 2.13 -10.37 -4.36
C GLY A 59 2.69 -8.95 -4.55
N LEU A 60 4.00 -8.80 -4.78
CA LEU A 60 4.64 -7.51 -5.00
C LEU A 60 5.48 -7.52 -6.27
N ALA A 61 5.19 -6.57 -7.16
CA ALA A 61 5.88 -6.48 -8.43
C ALA A 61 7.23 -5.77 -8.33
N SER A 62 8.26 -6.40 -8.92
CA SER A 62 9.51 -5.74 -9.29
C SER A 62 9.84 -6.08 -10.73
N TYR A 63 10.42 -5.13 -11.45
CA TYR A 63 10.78 -5.31 -12.85
C TYR A 63 12.24 -4.95 -13.09
N LEU A 64 12.89 -5.74 -13.96
CA LEU A 64 14.24 -5.45 -14.42
C LEU A 64 14.18 -5.03 -15.89
N ILE A 65 14.68 -3.84 -16.19
CA ILE A 65 14.97 -3.40 -17.57
C ILE A 65 16.46 -3.58 -17.81
N THR A 66 16.83 -4.39 -18.80
CA THR A 66 18.21 -4.67 -19.13
C THR A 66 18.73 -3.74 -20.22
N THR A 67 19.94 -3.19 -20.01
CA THR A 67 20.61 -2.36 -21.02
C THR A 67 22.11 -2.67 -21.03
N PRO A 68 22.80 -2.39 -22.18
CA PRO A 68 24.25 -2.52 -22.24
C PRO A 68 25.03 -1.62 -21.26
N ALA A 69 24.42 -0.49 -20.85
CA ALA A 69 25.05 0.47 -19.93
C ALA A 69 24.82 0.14 -18.44
N GLY A 70 24.15 -0.97 -18.16
CA GLY A 70 23.70 -1.38 -16.84
C GLY A 70 22.17 -1.41 -16.76
N HIS A 71 21.63 -1.99 -15.71
CA HIS A 71 20.21 -2.30 -15.59
C HIS A 71 19.47 -1.28 -14.76
N ILE A 72 18.15 -1.23 -14.97
CA ILE A 72 17.21 -0.45 -14.16
C ILE A 72 16.32 -1.46 -13.41
N LEU A 73 16.30 -1.37 -12.10
CA LEU A 73 15.32 -2.10 -11.28
C LEU A 73 14.19 -1.16 -10.90
N ILE A 74 12.96 -1.59 -11.11
CA ILE A 74 11.76 -0.87 -10.69
C ILE A 74 11.17 -1.57 -9.48
N ASN A 75 11.03 -0.84 -8.38
CA ASN A 75 10.62 -1.24 -7.04
C ASN A 75 11.59 -2.22 -6.36
N SER A 76 11.86 -1.92 -5.10
CA SER A 76 12.67 -2.75 -4.22
C SER A 76 11.84 -3.70 -3.37
N ASN A 77 10.54 -3.45 -3.29
CA ASN A 77 9.60 -4.11 -2.38
C ASN A 77 10.06 -3.99 -0.91
N LEU A 78 9.79 -5.01 -0.10
CA LEU A 78 10.24 -5.07 1.30
C LEU A 78 11.76 -5.34 1.38
N GLU A 79 12.39 -4.96 2.48
CA GLU A 79 13.79 -5.31 2.71
C GLU A 79 14.01 -6.83 2.66
N ALA A 80 13.09 -7.61 3.24
CA ALA A 80 13.11 -9.07 3.19
C ALA A 80 12.94 -9.64 1.75
N SER A 81 12.47 -8.86 0.79
CA SER A 81 12.33 -9.27 -0.61
C SER A 81 13.65 -9.20 -1.38
N VAL A 82 14.64 -8.44 -0.90
CA VAL A 82 15.88 -8.17 -1.65
C VAL A 82 16.64 -9.44 -2.02
N PRO A 83 16.85 -10.44 -1.12
CA PRO A 83 17.51 -11.69 -1.49
C PRO A 83 16.78 -12.45 -2.61
N MET A 84 15.45 -12.45 -2.60
CA MET A 84 14.62 -13.10 -3.62
C MET A 84 14.71 -12.38 -4.97
N ILE A 85 14.61 -11.04 -4.98
CA ILE A 85 14.77 -10.23 -6.20
C ILE A 85 16.16 -10.48 -6.80
N ARG A 86 17.21 -10.51 -5.97
CA ARG A 86 18.56 -10.84 -6.41
C ARG A 86 18.64 -12.22 -7.05
N ALA A 87 18.11 -13.25 -6.38
CA ALA A 87 18.10 -14.60 -6.90
C ALA A 87 17.32 -14.69 -8.24
N SER A 88 16.20 -13.97 -8.37
CA SER A 88 15.42 -13.88 -9.61
C SER A 88 16.24 -13.28 -10.75
N VAL A 89 16.93 -12.15 -10.51
CA VAL A 89 17.79 -11.48 -11.50
C VAL A 89 18.93 -12.41 -11.93
N GLU A 90 19.59 -13.06 -10.98
CA GLU A 90 20.75 -13.95 -11.25
C GLU A 90 20.32 -15.24 -11.97
N SER A 91 19.13 -15.78 -11.67
CA SER A 91 18.60 -17.00 -12.31
C SER A 91 18.27 -16.83 -13.80
N ILE A 92 18.01 -15.60 -14.25
CA ILE A 92 17.78 -15.30 -15.66
C ILE A 92 19.02 -14.79 -16.39
N GLY A 93 20.20 -14.93 -15.76
CA GLY A 93 21.51 -14.71 -16.39
C GLY A 93 22.07 -13.30 -16.26
N PHE A 94 21.47 -12.43 -15.44
CA PHE A 94 21.98 -11.07 -15.21
C PHE A 94 22.70 -10.97 -13.86
N ARG A 95 23.63 -10.02 -13.76
CA ARG A 95 24.31 -9.76 -12.49
C ARG A 95 23.55 -8.68 -11.71
N PHE A 96 23.18 -8.99 -10.48
CA PHE A 96 22.51 -8.03 -9.61
C PHE A 96 23.34 -6.74 -9.40
N ALA A 97 24.65 -6.87 -9.34
CA ALA A 97 25.59 -5.74 -9.22
C ALA A 97 25.62 -4.80 -10.44
N ASP A 98 25.04 -5.19 -11.58
CA ASP A 98 24.96 -4.34 -12.76
C ASP A 98 23.71 -3.46 -12.79
N ILE A 99 22.88 -3.48 -11.74
CA ILE A 99 21.81 -2.52 -11.54
C ILE A 99 22.45 -1.14 -11.26
N ARG A 100 22.19 -0.16 -12.13
CA ARG A 100 22.72 1.22 -12.05
C ARG A 100 21.66 2.22 -11.62
N ILE A 101 20.40 1.90 -11.81
CA ILE A 101 19.26 2.75 -11.43
C ILE A 101 18.28 1.88 -10.64
N LEU A 102 17.85 2.40 -9.49
CA LEU A 102 16.71 1.91 -8.75
C LEU A 102 15.61 2.98 -8.84
N LEU A 103 14.55 2.66 -9.57
CA LEU A 103 13.41 3.54 -9.78
C LEU A 103 12.23 3.05 -8.94
N ILE A 104 11.65 3.93 -8.14
CA ILE A 104 10.49 3.60 -7.30
C ILE A 104 9.24 4.22 -7.91
N SER A 105 8.20 3.39 -8.08
CA SER A 105 6.94 3.80 -8.68
C SER A 105 6.17 4.80 -7.80
N HIS A 106 6.23 4.62 -6.49
CA HIS A 106 5.69 5.52 -5.46
C HIS A 106 6.25 5.16 -4.07
N ALA A 107 6.16 6.10 -3.12
CA ALA A 107 6.87 6.03 -1.85
C ALA A 107 6.18 5.21 -0.75
N HIS A 108 5.33 4.22 -1.08
CA HIS A 108 4.81 3.29 -0.08
C HIS A 108 5.85 2.23 0.29
N TYR A 109 5.84 1.81 1.55
CA TYR A 109 6.87 0.92 2.10
C TYR A 109 6.94 -0.44 1.39
N ASP A 110 5.83 -0.94 0.87
CA ASP A 110 5.76 -2.20 0.12
C ASP A 110 6.40 -2.12 -1.28
N HIS A 111 6.76 -0.92 -1.73
CA HIS A 111 7.51 -0.68 -2.97
C HIS A 111 8.94 -0.20 -2.73
N ASP A 112 9.23 0.40 -1.57
CA ASP A 112 10.48 1.16 -1.34
C ASP A 112 11.32 0.68 -0.15
N ALA A 113 10.80 -0.15 0.76
CA ALA A 113 11.50 -0.50 1.99
C ALA A 113 12.85 -1.25 1.76
N GLY A 114 13.02 -1.94 0.63
CA GLY A 114 14.27 -2.61 0.26
C GLY A 114 15.34 -1.71 -0.38
N SER A 115 15.02 -0.44 -0.63
CA SER A 115 15.88 0.43 -1.46
C SER A 115 17.24 0.71 -0.86
N ALA A 116 17.33 0.93 0.45
CA ALA A 116 18.61 1.13 1.13
C ALA A 116 19.54 -0.07 0.94
N ARG A 117 19.00 -1.28 1.10
CA ARG A 117 19.76 -2.52 0.94
C ARG A 117 20.21 -2.75 -0.51
N ILE A 118 19.35 -2.47 -1.49
CA ILE A 118 19.72 -2.58 -2.91
C ILE A 118 20.81 -1.58 -3.26
N LYS A 119 20.72 -0.34 -2.80
CA LYS A 119 21.77 0.68 -3.01
C LYS A 119 23.13 0.24 -2.42
N GLU A 120 23.11 -0.32 -1.21
CA GLU A 120 24.33 -0.85 -0.57
C GLU A 120 24.97 -1.95 -1.43
N LEU A 121 24.18 -2.86 -1.99
CA LEU A 121 24.67 -4.02 -2.75
C LEU A 121 25.12 -3.67 -4.18
N THR A 122 24.57 -2.59 -4.78
CA THR A 122 24.74 -2.31 -6.21
C THR A 122 25.39 -0.96 -6.50
N GLY A 123 25.33 -0.02 -5.57
CA GLY A 123 25.68 1.39 -5.81
C GLY A 123 24.70 2.11 -6.74
N ALA A 124 23.50 1.57 -6.97
CA ALA A 124 22.50 2.13 -7.88
C ALA A 124 22.08 3.54 -7.47
N ARG A 125 21.89 4.40 -8.47
CA ARG A 125 21.27 5.70 -8.28
C ARG A 125 19.79 5.52 -7.99
N TYR A 126 19.36 5.98 -6.82
CA TYR A 126 17.96 5.95 -6.41
C TYR A 126 17.18 7.09 -7.08
N MET A 127 16.01 6.77 -7.60
CA MET A 127 15.13 7.72 -8.27
C MET A 127 13.68 7.49 -7.85
N VAL A 128 12.99 8.57 -7.54
CA VAL A 128 11.57 8.59 -7.15
C VAL A 128 10.89 9.76 -7.83
N MET A 129 9.58 9.73 -7.95
CA MET A 129 8.80 10.85 -8.49
C MET A 129 8.92 12.08 -7.60
N ALA A 130 8.94 13.26 -8.20
CA ALA A 130 9.13 14.53 -7.47
C ALA A 130 8.10 14.73 -6.34
N GLY A 131 6.87 14.26 -6.55
CA GLY A 131 5.81 14.33 -5.53
C GLY A 131 6.06 13.47 -4.30
N ASP A 132 6.87 12.43 -4.41
CA ASP A 132 7.14 11.47 -3.33
C ASP A 132 8.41 11.80 -2.53
N VAL A 133 9.20 12.77 -2.98
CA VAL A 133 10.49 13.12 -2.35
C VAL A 133 10.31 13.40 -0.86
N ALA A 134 9.33 14.23 -0.49
CA ALA A 134 9.09 14.59 0.91
C ALA A 134 8.70 13.36 1.78
N VAL A 135 7.96 12.41 1.23
CA VAL A 135 7.60 11.17 1.92
C VAL A 135 8.86 10.33 2.18
N VAL A 136 9.68 10.13 1.14
CA VAL A 136 10.93 9.37 1.26
C VAL A 136 11.90 10.02 2.24
N GLU A 137 12.13 11.35 2.14
CA GLU A 137 13.01 12.10 3.05
C GLU A 137 12.53 12.07 4.50
N SER A 138 11.22 11.96 4.73
CA SER A 138 10.66 11.79 6.07
C SER A 138 10.86 10.37 6.63
N GLY A 139 11.34 9.42 5.82
CA GLY A 139 11.37 8.00 6.17
C GLY A 139 9.97 7.39 6.24
N GLY A 140 9.06 7.84 5.38
CA GLY A 140 7.68 7.37 5.30
C GLY A 140 6.70 8.02 6.29
N ARG A 141 7.17 8.84 7.23
CA ARG A 141 6.31 9.43 8.29
C ARG A 141 5.20 10.33 7.78
N THR A 142 5.31 10.85 6.57
CA THR A 142 4.30 11.70 5.94
C THR A 142 3.50 10.96 4.87
N ASP A 143 3.63 9.64 4.80
CA ASP A 143 2.80 8.80 3.93
C ASP A 143 1.34 8.89 4.40
N PHE A 144 0.42 9.20 3.48
CA PHE A 144 -0.99 9.40 3.82
C PHE A 144 -1.71 8.09 4.20
N GLN A 145 -1.16 6.95 3.84
CA GLN A 145 -1.76 5.63 4.08
C GLN A 145 -1.08 4.86 5.22
N TYR A 146 0.24 4.99 5.38
CA TYR A 146 1.04 4.17 6.28
C TYR A 146 1.86 4.98 7.29
N GLY A 147 1.82 6.31 7.19
CA GLY A 147 2.55 7.23 8.08
C GLY A 147 1.92 7.43 9.47
#